data_f078bf36df2d0e4d6dfd42ace91b88e0
#
_entry.id   f078bf36df2d0e4d6dfd42ace91b88e0
#
_cell.length_a   1.000
_cell.length_b   1.000
_cell.length_c   1.000
_cell.angle_alpha   90.00
_cell.angle_beta   90.00
_cell.angle_gamma   90.00
#
_symmetry.space_group_name_H-M   'P 1'
#
loop_
_entity.id
_entity.type
_entity.pdbx_description
1 polymer ?
#
loop_
_entity_poly.entity_id
_entity_poly.type
_entity_poly.pdbx_seq_one_letter_code
_entity_poly.pdbx_strand_id
1 'polypeptide(L)'
;MKYVERSLTEGERIVYTTRRHWVVLVGPGAFAAVLAAAGIALLFQKDFFWIGGVLLLAVAAGIFISALVRRYGFEFAVTNKRVIYCKGIASISTDELFLDKIESVLVMQGLLGRWWGYGSVSVRGTGGSWEPFSYVADPLLLRRRIQEQIENRSSAVPA
;
A
#
# COMPACT_ATOMS: atom_id res chain seq x y z
N MET A 1 -3.76 -11.29 -2.13
CA MET A 1 -3.43 -11.96 -3.40
C MET A 1 -4.65 -12.50 -4.15
N LYS A 2 -5.78 -12.69 -3.50
CA LYS A 2 -6.96 -13.30 -4.15
C LYS A 2 -7.54 -12.54 -5.36
N TYR A 3 -7.31 -11.23 -5.48
CA TYR A 3 -7.89 -10.43 -6.56
C TYR A 3 -7.02 -10.42 -7.81
N VAL A 4 -5.72 -10.18 -7.65
CA VAL A 4 -4.77 -10.18 -8.78
C VAL A 4 -4.75 -11.54 -9.46
N GLU A 5 -4.75 -12.64 -8.68
CA GLU A 5 -4.77 -14.00 -9.22
C GLU A 5 -6.05 -14.33 -10.04
N ARG A 6 -7.18 -13.71 -9.69
CA ARG A 6 -8.46 -13.89 -10.41
C ARG A 6 -8.58 -13.06 -11.68
N SER A 7 -7.78 -12.00 -11.81
CA SER A 7 -7.80 -11.11 -12.99
C SER A 7 -6.77 -11.49 -14.06
N LEU A 8 -5.96 -12.53 -13.81
CA LEU A 8 -4.94 -12.97 -14.77
C LEU A 8 -5.57 -13.51 -16.05
N THR A 9 -5.02 -13.09 -17.20
CA THR A 9 -5.37 -13.62 -18.53
C THR A 9 -4.51 -14.83 -18.88
N GLU A 10 -4.93 -15.62 -19.88
CA GLU A 10 -4.15 -16.76 -20.37
C GLU A 10 -2.72 -16.37 -20.73
N GLY A 11 -1.75 -17.13 -20.21
CA GLY A 11 -0.33 -16.87 -20.38
C GLY A 11 0.21 -15.69 -19.57
N GLU A 12 -0.61 -15.07 -18.70
CA GLU A 12 -0.17 -14.03 -17.79
C GLU A 12 0.34 -14.64 -16.47
N ARG A 13 1.52 -14.19 -16.03
CA ARG A 13 2.13 -14.63 -14.78
C ARG A 13 2.57 -13.45 -13.93
N ILE A 14 2.38 -13.57 -12.64
CA ILE A 14 2.86 -12.58 -11.68
C ILE A 14 4.37 -12.73 -11.55
N VAL A 15 5.10 -11.63 -11.79
CA VAL A 15 6.56 -11.58 -11.67
C VAL A 15 6.97 -11.02 -10.31
N TYR A 16 6.22 -10.01 -9.83
CA TYR A 16 6.53 -9.38 -8.55
C TYR A 16 5.25 -8.84 -7.91
N THR A 17 5.18 -8.93 -6.59
CA THR A 17 4.11 -8.33 -5.80
C THR A 17 4.69 -7.53 -4.65
N THR A 18 4.09 -6.39 -4.36
CA THR A 18 4.45 -5.60 -3.18
C THR A 18 3.20 -5.18 -2.42
N ARG A 19 3.41 -4.84 -1.15
CA ARG A 19 2.37 -4.44 -0.21
C ARG A 19 2.76 -3.14 0.47
N ARG A 20 1.79 -2.53 1.13
CA ARG A 20 2.04 -1.35 1.94
C ARG A 20 2.91 -1.68 3.14
N HIS A 21 3.97 -0.91 3.33
CA HIS A 21 4.93 -1.09 4.42
C HIS A 21 4.27 -0.87 5.79
N TRP A 22 4.76 -1.56 6.82
CA TRP A 22 4.21 -1.47 8.18
C TRP A 22 4.30 -0.07 8.80
N VAL A 23 5.21 0.76 8.34
CA VAL A 23 5.39 2.17 8.77
C VAL A 23 4.08 2.98 8.70
N VAL A 24 3.16 2.62 7.80
CA VAL A 24 1.84 3.27 7.74
C VAL A 24 1.04 3.15 9.05
N LEU A 25 1.38 2.16 9.89
CA LEU A 25 0.74 1.94 11.19
C LEU A 25 1.37 2.78 12.32
N VAL A 26 2.58 3.30 12.13
CA VAL A 26 3.32 3.99 13.21
C VAL A 26 2.58 5.23 13.70
N GLY A 27 2.16 6.11 12.79
CA GLY A 27 1.43 7.32 13.15
C GLY A 27 0.10 7.04 13.88
N PRO A 28 -0.83 6.34 13.21
CA PRO A 28 -2.11 5.98 13.84
C PRO A 28 -1.95 5.09 15.08
N GLY A 29 -0.95 4.19 15.10
CA GLY A 29 -0.66 3.33 16.24
C GLY A 29 -0.16 4.10 17.45
N ALA A 30 0.76 5.04 17.27
CA ALA A 30 1.24 5.91 18.36
C ALA A 30 0.09 6.76 18.91
N PHE A 31 -0.74 7.34 18.05
CA PHE A 31 -1.89 8.13 18.47
C PHE A 31 -2.93 7.28 19.24
N ALA A 32 -3.24 6.08 18.73
CA ALA A 32 -4.12 5.13 19.41
C ALA A 32 -3.55 4.70 20.78
N ALA A 33 -2.23 4.50 20.88
CA ALA A 33 -1.57 4.14 22.14
C ALA A 33 -1.69 5.26 23.19
N VAL A 34 -1.54 6.52 22.80
CA VAL A 34 -1.73 7.68 23.71
C VAL A 34 -3.17 7.72 24.20
N LEU A 35 -4.16 7.58 23.30
CA LEU A 35 -5.58 7.56 23.68
C LEU A 35 -5.90 6.35 24.61
N ALA A 36 -5.32 5.19 24.31
CA ALA A 36 -5.51 4.01 25.14
C ALA A 36 -4.92 4.20 26.55
N ALA A 37 -3.73 4.77 26.65
CA ALA A 37 -3.10 5.09 27.95
C ALA A 37 -3.95 6.07 28.77
N ALA A 38 -4.46 7.12 28.14
CA ALA A 38 -5.36 8.08 28.78
C ALA A 38 -6.69 7.38 29.21
N GLY A 39 -7.27 6.55 28.34
CA GLY A 39 -8.47 5.79 28.65
C GLY A 39 -8.28 4.84 29.83
N ILE A 40 -7.17 4.11 29.88
CA ILE A 40 -6.82 3.24 31.01
C ILE A 40 -6.67 4.07 32.30
N ALA A 41 -6.00 5.20 32.25
CA ALA A 41 -5.86 6.06 33.43
C ALA A 41 -7.22 6.52 33.99
N LEU A 42 -8.18 6.84 33.14
CA LEU A 42 -9.53 7.21 33.54
C LEU A 42 -10.32 6.05 34.16
N LEU A 43 -10.05 4.78 33.79
CA LEU A 43 -10.71 3.61 34.39
C LEU A 43 -10.37 3.44 35.87
N PHE A 44 -9.20 3.93 36.33
CA PHE A 44 -8.79 3.88 37.74
C PHE A 44 -9.33 5.05 38.57
N GLN A 45 -9.97 6.03 37.93
CA GLN A 45 -10.61 7.12 38.64
C GLN A 45 -11.95 6.67 39.23
N LYS A 46 -12.29 7.26 40.38
CA LYS A 46 -13.61 7.06 41.03
C LYS A 46 -14.68 7.88 40.28
N ASP A 47 -15.93 7.60 40.58
CA ASP A 47 -17.08 8.27 40.00
C ASP A 47 -17.33 7.97 38.50
N PHE A 48 -17.84 8.91 37.76
CA PHE A 48 -18.37 8.76 36.39
C PHE A 48 -17.27 8.70 35.30
N PHE A 49 -15.99 8.89 35.65
CA PHE A 49 -14.88 8.98 34.69
C PHE A 49 -14.59 7.67 33.96
N TRP A 50 -14.97 6.51 34.50
CA TRP A 50 -14.77 5.22 33.85
C TRP A 50 -15.47 5.12 32.49
N ILE A 51 -16.65 5.82 32.31
CA ILE A 51 -17.34 5.85 31.01
C ILE A 51 -16.48 6.55 29.97
N GLY A 52 -15.85 7.68 30.33
CA GLY A 52 -14.89 8.37 29.47
C GLY A 52 -13.70 7.48 29.09
N GLY A 53 -13.20 6.68 30.04
CA GLY A 53 -12.15 5.70 29.81
C GLY A 53 -12.53 4.65 28.77
N VAL A 54 -13.73 4.08 28.89
CA VAL A 54 -14.26 3.09 27.90
C VAL A 54 -14.41 3.72 26.51
N LEU A 55 -14.95 4.95 26.43
CA LEU A 55 -15.11 5.65 25.15
C LEU A 55 -13.76 5.92 24.48
N LEU A 56 -12.76 6.36 25.23
CA LEU A 56 -11.40 6.56 24.68
C LEU A 56 -10.78 5.28 24.16
N LEU A 57 -10.96 4.17 24.88
CA LEU A 57 -10.48 2.86 24.43
C LEU A 57 -11.20 2.41 23.15
N ALA A 58 -12.51 2.61 23.05
CA ALA A 58 -13.26 2.30 21.84
C ALA A 58 -12.79 3.12 20.63
N VAL A 59 -12.54 4.42 20.82
CA VAL A 59 -11.98 5.30 19.78
C VAL A 59 -10.57 4.86 19.38
N ALA A 60 -9.70 4.57 20.35
CA ALA A 60 -8.35 4.08 20.09
C ALA A 60 -8.36 2.79 19.26
N ALA A 61 -9.21 1.83 19.64
CA ALA A 61 -9.40 0.59 18.90
C ALA A 61 -9.90 0.84 17.46
N GLY A 62 -10.88 1.72 17.28
CA GLY A 62 -11.40 2.11 15.97
C GLY A 62 -10.33 2.71 15.05
N ILE A 63 -9.49 3.62 15.58
CA ILE A 63 -8.36 4.20 14.85
C ILE A 63 -7.37 3.13 14.43
N PHE A 64 -6.99 2.24 15.33
CA PHE A 64 -6.03 1.17 15.06
C PHE A 64 -6.56 0.16 14.03
N ILE A 65 -7.80 -0.28 14.18
CA ILE A 65 -8.47 -1.17 13.23
C ILE A 65 -8.55 -0.52 11.85
N SER A 66 -8.92 0.76 11.76
CA SER A 66 -8.96 1.49 10.49
C SER A 66 -7.60 1.58 9.79
N ALA A 67 -6.52 1.69 10.57
CA ALA A 67 -5.16 1.68 10.05
C ALA A 67 -4.75 0.30 9.52
N LEU A 68 -5.12 -0.78 10.23
CA LEU A 68 -4.92 -2.16 9.76
C LEU A 68 -5.67 -2.42 8.46
N VAL A 69 -6.94 -2.04 8.40
CA VAL A 69 -7.77 -2.15 7.19
C VAL A 69 -7.10 -1.44 6.00
N ARG A 70 -6.61 -0.21 6.19
CA ARG A 70 -5.87 0.54 5.15
C ARG A 70 -4.57 -0.11 4.73
N ARG A 71 -3.89 -0.85 5.61
CA ARG A 71 -2.67 -1.58 5.27
C ARG A 71 -2.95 -2.80 4.40
N TYR A 72 -3.97 -3.59 4.75
CA TYR A 72 -4.30 -4.83 4.06
C TYR A 72 -5.10 -4.64 2.77
N GLY A 73 -5.78 -3.52 2.60
CA GLY A 73 -6.57 -3.19 1.42
C GLY A 73 -5.77 -2.68 0.21
N PHE A 74 -4.47 -3.00 0.14
CA PHE A 74 -3.58 -2.52 -0.90
C PHE A 74 -2.76 -3.68 -1.47
N GLU A 75 -2.90 -3.93 -2.75
CA GLU A 75 -2.09 -4.89 -3.49
C GLU A 75 -1.55 -4.25 -4.78
N PHE A 76 -0.27 -4.42 -5.03
CA PHE A 76 0.39 -3.99 -6.25
C PHE A 76 1.12 -5.20 -6.85
N ALA A 77 0.82 -5.51 -8.10
CA ALA A 77 1.42 -6.62 -8.80
C ALA A 77 1.99 -6.20 -10.15
N VAL A 78 3.15 -6.73 -10.48
CA VAL A 78 3.77 -6.63 -11.79
C VAL A 78 3.66 -7.99 -12.46
N THR A 79 3.04 -8.02 -13.62
CA THR A 79 2.94 -9.21 -14.45
C THR A 79 3.85 -9.08 -15.68
N ASN A 80 3.90 -10.11 -16.49
CA ASN A 80 4.60 -10.08 -17.78
C ASN A 80 3.88 -9.28 -18.87
N LYS A 81 2.64 -8.77 -18.61
CA LYS A 81 1.85 -8.00 -19.59
C LYS A 81 1.49 -6.59 -19.11
N ARG A 82 1.20 -6.42 -17.84
CA ARG A 82 0.70 -5.19 -17.23
C ARG A 82 1.12 -5.03 -15.77
N VAL A 83 0.94 -3.84 -15.26
CA VAL A 83 1.01 -3.52 -13.84
C VAL A 83 -0.42 -3.40 -13.35
N ILE A 84 -0.74 -4.08 -12.25
CA ILE A 84 -2.06 -4.13 -11.64
C ILE A 84 -1.98 -3.49 -10.26
N TYR A 85 -2.83 -2.53 -10.03
CA TYR A 85 -2.99 -1.88 -8.75
C TYR A 85 -4.40 -2.09 -8.22
N CYS A 86 -4.50 -2.73 -7.07
CA CYS A 86 -5.77 -2.94 -6.38
C CYS A 86 -5.82 -2.15 -5.08
N LYS A 87 -6.87 -1.35 -4.90
CA LYS A 87 -7.12 -0.56 -3.70
C LYS A 87 -8.52 -0.86 -3.17
N GLY A 88 -8.60 -1.10 -1.87
CA GLY A 88 -9.87 -1.27 -1.16
C GLY A 88 -10.08 -2.64 -0.57
N ILE A 89 -11.01 -2.74 0.37
CA ILE A 89 -11.44 -3.98 1.02
C ILE A 89 -12.93 -4.20 0.79
N ALA A 90 -13.74 -3.17 1.01
CA ALA A 90 -15.20 -3.23 0.82
C ALA A 90 -15.61 -2.77 -0.59
N SER A 91 -14.97 -1.74 -1.12
CA SER A 91 -15.10 -1.32 -2.52
C SER A 91 -13.72 -1.46 -3.16
N ILE A 92 -13.63 -2.27 -4.21
CA ILE A 92 -12.36 -2.57 -4.87
C ILE A 92 -12.29 -1.70 -6.12
N SER A 93 -11.28 -0.84 -6.15
CA SER A 93 -10.84 -0.15 -7.37
C SER A 93 -9.61 -0.85 -7.88
N THR A 94 -9.63 -1.21 -9.14
CA THR A 94 -8.50 -1.85 -9.83
C THR A 94 -8.10 -0.96 -11.00
N ASP A 95 -6.86 -0.50 -10.98
CA ASP A 95 -6.25 0.22 -12.07
C ASP A 95 -5.20 -0.68 -12.74
N GLU A 96 -5.23 -0.76 -14.05
CA GLU A 96 -4.34 -1.60 -14.84
C GLU A 96 -3.63 -0.75 -15.88
N LEU A 97 -2.32 -0.94 -16.00
CA LEU A 97 -1.51 -0.25 -17.00
C LEU A 97 -0.63 -1.25 -17.73
N PHE A 98 -0.83 -1.38 -19.03
CA PHE A 98 0.00 -2.24 -19.86
C PHE A 98 1.44 -1.74 -19.91
N LEU A 99 2.40 -2.67 -19.93
CA LEU A 99 3.82 -2.35 -19.89
C LEU A 99 4.26 -1.48 -21.08
N ASP A 100 3.64 -1.66 -22.25
CA ASP A 100 3.87 -0.85 -23.47
C ASP A 100 3.35 0.58 -23.38
N LYS A 101 2.50 0.87 -22.40
CA LYS A 101 1.95 2.21 -22.15
C LYS A 101 2.65 2.96 -21.03
N ILE A 102 3.64 2.34 -20.38
CA ILE A 102 4.41 2.97 -19.30
C ILE A 102 5.51 3.84 -19.92
N GLU A 103 5.44 5.13 -19.63
CA GLU A 103 6.45 6.11 -20.05
C GLU A 103 7.55 6.29 -19.01
N SER A 104 7.17 6.33 -17.74
CA SER A 104 8.12 6.51 -16.64
C SER A 104 7.63 5.96 -15.32
N VAL A 105 8.59 5.55 -14.49
CA VAL A 105 8.36 5.12 -13.09
C VAL A 105 9.17 6.03 -12.19
N LEU A 106 8.47 6.88 -11.43
CA LEU A 106 9.07 7.80 -10.48
C LEU A 106 9.05 7.18 -9.09
N VAL A 107 10.20 7.16 -8.43
CA VAL A 107 10.34 6.69 -7.05
C VAL A 107 10.80 7.84 -6.17
N MET A 108 10.09 8.07 -5.08
CA MET A 108 10.42 9.09 -4.08
C MET A 108 10.63 8.41 -2.73
N GLN A 109 11.84 8.56 -2.18
CA GLN A 109 12.21 8.07 -0.85
C GLN A 109 12.80 9.21 -0.02
N GLY A 110 12.18 9.49 1.12
CA GLY A 110 12.77 10.35 2.14
C GLY A 110 13.90 9.63 2.89
N LEU A 111 14.63 10.35 3.76
CA LEU A 111 15.74 9.80 4.55
C LEU A 111 15.31 8.58 5.39
N LEU A 112 14.19 8.67 6.10
CA LEU A 112 13.62 7.55 6.87
C LEU A 112 13.15 6.40 5.97
N GLY A 113 12.60 6.74 4.79
CA GLY A 113 12.18 5.75 3.80
C GLY A 113 13.35 4.93 3.28
N ARG A 114 14.50 5.56 3.13
CA ARG A 114 15.74 4.92 2.70
C ARG A 114 16.31 3.97 3.76
N TRP A 115 16.19 4.33 5.03
CA TRP A 115 16.66 3.52 6.16
C TRP A 115 15.75 2.31 6.42
N TRP A 116 14.46 2.49 6.26
CA TRP A 116 13.45 1.44 6.57
C TRP A 116 12.91 0.73 5.32
N GLY A 117 13.43 1.03 4.13
CA GLY A 117 13.05 0.34 2.89
C GLY A 117 11.64 0.66 2.39
N TYR A 118 11.10 1.86 2.63
CA TYR A 118 9.81 2.26 2.10
C TYR A 118 9.89 3.56 1.29
N GLY A 119 8.91 3.78 0.43
CA GLY A 119 8.81 5.01 -0.36
C GLY A 119 7.49 5.14 -1.08
N SER A 120 7.42 6.15 -1.93
CA SER A 120 6.29 6.36 -2.84
C SER A 120 6.71 6.04 -4.27
N VAL A 121 5.83 5.39 -5.01
CA VAL A 121 6.02 5.07 -6.42
C VAL A 121 4.86 5.68 -7.21
N SER A 122 5.18 6.38 -8.29
CA SER A 122 4.20 6.88 -9.26
C SER A 122 4.53 6.34 -10.63
N VAL A 123 3.55 5.75 -11.30
CA VAL A 123 3.69 5.22 -12.66
C VAL A 123 2.98 6.19 -13.60
N ARG A 124 3.69 6.67 -14.63
CA ARG A 124 3.14 7.51 -15.68
C ARG A 124 2.99 6.70 -16.96
N GLY A 125 1.80 6.73 -17.53
CA GLY A 125 1.51 6.15 -18.82
C GLY A 125 0.97 7.16 -19.80
N THR A 126 0.77 6.75 -21.04
CA THR A 126 0.28 7.59 -22.17
C THR A 126 -1.11 8.21 -21.92
N GLY A 127 -1.88 7.71 -20.93
CA GLY A 127 -3.20 8.22 -20.53
C GLY A 127 -3.18 9.12 -19.30
N GLY A 128 -2.02 9.45 -18.76
CA GLY A 128 -1.87 10.26 -17.56
C GLY A 128 -0.99 9.60 -16.50
N SER A 129 -0.82 10.28 -15.37
CA SER A 129 -0.05 9.75 -14.22
C SER A 129 -0.97 9.10 -13.23
N TRP A 130 -0.59 7.93 -12.73
CA TRP A 130 -1.23 7.37 -11.55
C TRP A 130 -0.90 8.21 -10.32
N GLU A 131 -1.86 8.29 -9.41
CA GLU A 131 -1.59 8.85 -8.09
C GLU A 131 -0.40 8.14 -7.42
N PRO A 132 0.47 8.88 -6.71
CA PRO A 132 1.62 8.28 -6.06
C PRO A 132 1.18 7.28 -4.99
N PHE A 133 1.67 6.05 -5.10
CA PHE A 133 1.47 5.00 -4.10
C PHE A 133 2.43 5.23 -2.95
N SER A 134 1.91 5.64 -1.80
CA SER A 134 2.71 5.92 -0.61
C SER A 134 2.92 4.68 0.25
N TYR A 135 4.07 4.64 0.91
CA TYR A 135 4.47 3.56 1.82
C TYR A 135 4.59 2.18 1.16
N VAL A 136 5.04 2.13 -0.08
CA VAL A 136 5.37 0.88 -0.78
C VAL A 136 6.63 0.28 -0.17
N ALA A 137 6.63 -1.02 0.09
CA ALA A 137 7.83 -1.74 0.50
C ALA A 137 8.75 -1.94 -0.70
N ASP A 138 10.05 -1.70 -0.49
CA ASP A 138 11.11 -1.86 -1.50
C ASP A 138 10.82 -1.19 -2.85
N PRO A 139 10.58 0.14 -2.88
CA PRO A 139 10.12 0.82 -4.08
C PRO A 139 11.16 0.82 -5.22
N LEU A 140 12.44 0.73 -4.90
CA LEU A 140 13.52 0.62 -5.90
C LEU A 140 13.51 -0.76 -6.57
N LEU A 141 13.25 -1.82 -5.80
CA LEU A 141 13.10 -3.17 -6.34
C LEU A 141 11.86 -3.25 -7.25
N LEU A 142 10.75 -2.64 -6.83
CA LEU A 142 9.54 -2.56 -7.66
C LEU A 142 9.84 -1.88 -9.00
N ARG A 143 10.49 -0.70 -8.99
CA ARG A 143 10.90 0.01 -10.20
C ARG A 143 11.74 -0.88 -11.10
N ARG A 144 12.76 -1.54 -10.53
CA ARG A 144 13.63 -2.44 -11.27
C ARG A 144 12.85 -3.58 -11.93
N ARG A 145 11.92 -4.21 -11.22
CA ARG A 145 11.08 -5.28 -11.77
C ARG A 145 10.18 -4.83 -12.91
N ILE A 146 9.64 -3.62 -12.82
CA ILE A 146 8.86 -3.03 -13.92
C ILE A 146 9.76 -2.82 -15.14
N GLN A 147 10.95 -2.24 -14.96
CA GLN A 147 11.90 -1.99 -16.07
C GLN A 147 12.36 -3.28 -16.72
N GLU A 148 12.72 -4.30 -15.95
CA GLU A 148 13.10 -5.63 -16.46
C GLU A 148 11.98 -6.23 -17.33
N GLN A 149 10.71 -6.06 -16.98
CA GLN A 149 9.60 -6.58 -17.78
C GLN A 149 9.36 -5.77 -19.06
N ILE A 150 9.57 -4.45 -19.03
CA ILE A 150 9.50 -3.60 -20.23
C ILE A 150 10.58 -4.01 -21.23
N GLU A 151 11.83 -4.19 -20.77
CA GLU A 151 12.96 -4.61 -21.60
C GLU A 151 12.76 -6.01 -22.20
N ASN A 152 12.35 -6.98 -21.39
CA ASN A 152 12.07 -8.34 -21.84
C ASN A 152 11.00 -8.37 -22.94
N ARG A 153 10.01 -7.49 -22.84
CA ARG A 153 8.93 -7.42 -23.83
C ARG A 153 9.38 -6.76 -25.12
N SER A 154 10.17 -5.68 -25.04
CA SER A 154 10.71 -5.02 -26.24
C SER A 154 11.69 -5.94 -26.99
N SER A 155 12.41 -6.81 -26.31
CA SER A 155 13.31 -7.80 -26.90
C SER A 155 12.58 -9.00 -27.52
N ALA A 156 11.34 -9.26 -27.12
CA ALA A 156 10.53 -10.38 -27.62
C ALA A 156 9.70 -10.02 -28.86
N VAL A 157 9.61 -8.75 -29.26
CA VAL A 157 8.97 -8.28 -30.49
C VAL A 157 10.08 -8.06 -31.52
N PRO A 158 10.28 -8.98 -32.50
CA PRO A 158 11.22 -8.75 -33.60
C PRO A 158 10.69 -7.57 -34.43
N ALA A 159 11.61 -6.73 -34.90
CA ALA A 159 11.34 -5.59 -35.79
C ALA A 159 10.74 -6.02 -37.13
#